data_9b1add7187f7bf86e19b3ac6293e7983
#
_entry.id   9b1add7187f7bf86e19b3ac6293e7983
#
_cell.length_a   1.000
_cell.length_b   1.000
_cell.length_c   1.000
_cell.angle_alpha   90.00
_cell.angle_beta   90.00
_cell.angle_gamma   90.00
#
_symmetry.space_group_name_H-M   'P 1'
#
loop_
_entity.id
_entity.type
_entity.pdbx_description
1 polymer ?
#
loop_
_entity_poly.entity_id
_entity_poly.type
_entity_poly.pdbx_seq_one_letter_code
_entity_poly.pdbx_strand_id
1 'polypeptide(L)'
;IRYDEQSRRYWTLSNPAASKYVGMKNDGLYLNGITRDLIRNRLVLCYSTDLITWVPYKVVLENEDPFFHGFQYVDWQFDGSDLVAVCRMACPERRGLPYRQHDANILSFLRIADFRNL
;
A
#
# COMPACT_ATOMS: atom_id res chain seq x y z
N ILE A 1 -6.59 -9.83 6.02
CA ILE A 1 -8.02 -9.51 5.96
C ILE A 1 -8.62 -9.74 7.34
N ARG A 2 -9.42 -8.80 7.85
CA ARG A 2 -10.09 -8.90 9.14
C ARG A 2 -11.55 -8.46 9.00
N TYR A 3 -12.44 -9.14 9.70
CA TYR A 3 -13.85 -8.78 9.76
C TYR A 3 -14.12 -7.76 10.88
N ASP A 4 -14.90 -6.74 10.59
CA ASP A 4 -15.33 -5.71 11.53
C ASP A 4 -16.85 -5.84 11.78
N GLU A 5 -17.22 -6.24 12.99
CA GLU A 5 -18.62 -6.45 13.40
C GLU A 5 -19.46 -5.17 13.30
N GLN A 6 -18.86 -4.01 13.59
CA GLN A 6 -19.58 -2.74 13.61
C GLN A 6 -20.02 -2.32 12.21
N SER A 7 -19.14 -2.40 11.22
CA SER A 7 -19.44 -2.07 9.82
C SER A 7 -20.02 -3.25 9.04
N ARG A 8 -19.92 -4.46 9.58
CA ARG A 8 -20.26 -5.74 8.92
C ARG A 8 -19.51 -5.89 7.59
N ARG A 9 -18.22 -5.56 7.60
CA ARG A 9 -17.33 -5.60 6.42
C ARG A 9 -16.02 -6.29 6.75
N TYR A 10 -15.46 -6.91 5.73
CA TYR A 10 -14.06 -7.34 5.73
C TYR A 10 -13.21 -6.17 5.27
N TRP A 11 -12.11 -5.94 5.96
CA TRP A 11 -11.16 -4.87 5.65
C TRP A 11 -9.79 -5.43 5.32
N THR A 12 -9.06 -4.73 4.47
CA THR A 12 -7.67 -5.03 4.16
C THR A 12 -6.92 -3.79 3.70
N LEU A 13 -5.60 -3.81 3.87
CA LEU A 13 -4.67 -2.88 3.23
C LEU A 13 -4.00 -3.59 2.06
N SER A 14 -4.03 -3.01 0.89
CA SER A 14 -3.56 -3.63 -0.34
C SER A 14 -2.87 -2.62 -1.26
N ASN A 15 -2.15 -3.12 -2.28
CA ASN A 15 -1.45 -2.31 -3.27
C ASN A 15 -2.11 -2.43 -4.66
N PRO A 16 -3.30 -1.86 -4.89
CA PRO A 16 -3.86 -1.85 -6.22
C PRO A 16 -3.02 -0.94 -7.13
N ALA A 17 -2.38 -1.54 -8.13
CA ALA A 17 -1.54 -0.82 -9.07
C ALA A 17 -2.39 0.11 -9.95
N ALA A 18 -2.10 1.41 -9.91
CA ALA A 18 -2.73 2.37 -10.80
C ALA A 18 -2.18 2.22 -12.23
N SER A 19 -3.07 2.27 -13.22
CA SER A 19 -2.70 2.02 -14.63
C SER A 19 -1.68 3.02 -15.16
N LYS A 20 -1.66 4.25 -14.63
CA LYS A 20 -0.70 5.30 -15.03
C LYS A 20 0.78 4.92 -14.81
N TYR A 21 1.06 3.99 -13.89
CA TYR A 21 2.42 3.55 -13.61
C TYR A 21 2.86 2.33 -14.44
N VAL A 22 1.92 1.57 -14.98
CA VAL A 22 2.21 0.35 -15.75
C VAL A 22 2.98 0.69 -17.02
N GLY A 23 4.11 0.02 -17.23
CA GLY A 23 4.96 0.25 -18.40
C GLY A 23 5.90 1.45 -18.30
N MET A 24 5.90 2.19 -17.18
CA MET A 24 6.91 3.23 -16.95
C MET A 24 8.30 2.63 -16.95
N LYS A 25 9.25 3.34 -17.53
CA LYS A 25 10.63 2.90 -17.70
C LYS A 25 11.57 3.61 -16.73
N ASN A 26 12.60 2.91 -16.34
CA ASN A 26 13.73 3.44 -15.59
C ASN A 26 15.01 2.90 -16.22
N ASP A 27 16.00 3.76 -16.46
CA ASP A 27 17.22 3.42 -17.18
C ASP A 27 18.10 2.37 -16.46
N GLY A 28 17.92 2.15 -15.18
CA GLY A 28 18.68 1.18 -14.40
C GLY A 28 17.96 -0.13 -14.14
N LEU A 29 16.62 -0.09 -13.88
CA LEU A 29 15.87 -1.23 -13.34
C LEU A 29 14.84 -1.82 -14.30
N TYR A 30 14.11 -0.98 -15.02
CA TYR A 30 12.94 -1.39 -15.80
C TYR A 30 13.00 -0.87 -17.23
N LEU A 31 13.97 -1.37 -18.01
CA LEU A 31 14.20 -0.95 -19.40
C LEU A 31 13.01 -1.26 -20.31
N ASN A 32 12.28 -2.35 -20.03
CA ASN A 32 11.09 -2.76 -20.78
C ASN A 32 9.78 -2.30 -20.13
N GLY A 33 9.87 -1.48 -19.09
CA GLY A 33 8.73 -1.00 -18.31
C GLY A 33 8.38 -1.87 -17.11
N ILE A 34 7.99 -1.21 -16.02
CA ILE A 34 7.55 -1.88 -14.79
C ILE A 34 6.19 -2.56 -15.01
N THR A 35 6.07 -3.80 -14.56
CA THR A 35 4.83 -4.57 -14.68
C THR A 35 3.91 -4.34 -13.47
N ARG A 36 2.63 -4.60 -13.65
CA ARG A 36 1.59 -4.35 -12.64
C ARG A 36 1.88 -5.02 -11.29
N ASP A 37 2.39 -6.22 -11.29
CA ASP A 37 2.72 -7.01 -10.09
C ASP A 37 3.89 -6.46 -9.28
N LEU A 38 4.71 -5.60 -9.89
CA LEU A 38 5.86 -4.96 -9.24
C LEU A 38 5.56 -3.54 -8.71
N ILE A 39 4.40 -2.97 -9.03
CA ILE A 39 4.01 -1.64 -8.59
C ILE A 39 3.50 -1.70 -7.15
N ARG A 40 4.19 -1.01 -6.23
CA ARG A 40 3.92 -1.02 -4.79
C ARG A 40 3.83 0.38 -4.16
N ASN A 41 3.85 1.43 -4.98
CA ASN A 41 3.91 2.83 -4.56
C ASN A 41 2.58 3.41 -4.09
N ARG A 42 1.57 2.54 -3.87
CA ARG A 42 0.24 2.94 -3.41
C ARG A 42 -0.29 1.93 -2.40
N LEU A 43 -0.70 2.42 -1.23
CA LEU A 43 -1.36 1.62 -0.19
C LEU A 43 -2.79 2.12 -0.04
N VAL A 44 -3.75 1.21 -0.16
CA VAL A 44 -5.17 1.53 -0.15
C VAL A 44 -5.88 0.69 0.90
N LEU A 45 -6.70 1.34 1.71
CA LEU A 45 -7.68 0.66 2.56
C LEU A 45 -8.85 0.23 1.68
N CYS A 46 -9.15 -1.05 1.69
CA CYS A 46 -10.22 -1.65 0.91
C CYS A 46 -11.19 -2.39 1.83
N TYR A 47 -12.43 -2.52 1.39
CA TYR A 47 -13.41 -3.37 2.09
C TYR A 47 -14.15 -4.30 1.14
N SER A 48 -14.73 -5.35 1.71
CA SER A 48 -15.63 -6.29 1.03
C SER A 48 -16.76 -6.71 1.95
N THR A 49 -17.89 -7.08 1.39
CA THR A 49 -19.00 -7.70 2.11
C THR A 49 -19.11 -9.21 1.85
N ASP A 50 -18.42 -9.72 0.84
CA ASP A 50 -18.53 -11.09 0.34
C ASP A 50 -17.19 -11.83 0.18
N LEU A 51 -16.04 -11.16 0.47
CA LEU A 51 -14.67 -11.62 0.26
C LEU A 51 -14.30 -11.85 -1.22
N ILE A 52 -15.17 -11.54 -2.15
CA ILE A 52 -14.97 -11.71 -3.59
C ILE A 52 -14.80 -10.36 -4.25
N THR A 53 -15.74 -9.44 -3.99
CA THR A 53 -15.74 -8.10 -4.55
C THR A 53 -15.11 -7.13 -3.56
N TRP A 54 -13.99 -6.53 -3.95
CA TRP A 54 -13.24 -5.57 -3.12
C TRP A 54 -13.41 -4.16 -3.63
N VAL A 55 -13.78 -3.28 -2.73
CA VAL A 55 -13.98 -1.86 -3.01
C VAL A 55 -12.78 -1.08 -2.47
N PRO A 56 -12.00 -0.40 -3.33
CA PRO A 56 -11.03 0.59 -2.87
C PRO A 56 -11.76 1.74 -2.16
N TYR A 57 -11.40 1.99 -0.92
CA TYR A 57 -12.12 2.94 -0.08
C TYR A 57 -11.34 4.23 0.17
N LYS A 58 -10.09 4.11 0.59
CA LYS A 58 -9.25 5.26 0.90
C LYS A 58 -7.80 4.99 0.51
N VAL A 59 -7.20 5.90 -0.25
CA VAL A 59 -5.75 5.91 -0.44
C VAL A 59 -5.11 6.38 0.86
N VAL A 60 -4.29 5.53 1.47
CA VAL A 60 -3.58 5.78 2.73
C VAL A 60 -2.23 6.42 2.45
N LEU A 61 -1.48 5.83 1.53
CA LEU A 61 -0.18 6.32 1.07
C LEU A 61 -0.11 6.21 -0.46
N GLU A 62 0.46 7.21 -1.09
CA GLU A 62 0.79 7.16 -2.52
C GLU A 62 2.03 8.02 -2.79
N ASN A 63 2.89 7.56 -3.70
CA ASN A 63 4.00 8.32 -4.25
C ASN A 63 4.02 8.17 -5.77
N GLU A 64 4.41 9.21 -6.50
CA GLU A 64 4.45 9.20 -7.96
C GLU A 64 5.59 8.37 -8.56
N ASP A 65 6.56 7.99 -7.75
CA ASP A 65 7.69 7.16 -8.17
C ASP A 65 7.42 5.67 -7.88
N PRO A 66 7.16 4.83 -8.89
CA PRO A 66 6.95 3.40 -8.70
C PRO A 66 8.24 2.59 -8.59
N PHE A 67 9.42 3.19 -8.79
CA PHE A 67 10.69 2.48 -8.87
C PHE A 67 11.39 2.36 -7.53
N PHE A 68 11.30 3.40 -6.70
CA PHE A 68 11.99 3.48 -5.41
C PHE A 68 11.05 3.66 -4.22
N HIS A 69 9.74 3.67 -4.45
CA HIS A 69 8.73 3.70 -3.39
C HIS A 69 7.90 2.41 -3.39
N GLY A 70 7.75 1.81 -2.21
CA GLY A 70 6.92 0.63 -2.01
C GLY A 70 6.42 0.54 -0.58
N PHE A 71 5.14 0.24 -0.43
CA PHE A 71 4.43 0.12 0.85
C PHE A 71 3.90 -1.31 0.95
N GLN A 72 4.67 -2.24 1.54
CA GLN A 72 4.44 -3.66 1.39
C GLN A 72 4.43 -4.41 2.72
N TYR A 73 3.94 -5.65 2.65
CA TYR A 73 3.95 -6.58 3.78
C TYR A 73 3.38 -5.94 5.04
N VAL A 74 2.19 -5.34 4.88
CA VAL A 74 1.50 -4.63 5.95
C VAL A 74 0.87 -5.63 6.90
N ASP A 75 1.20 -5.55 8.18
CA ASP A 75 0.41 -6.15 9.25
C ASP A 75 -0.33 -5.04 10.00
N TRP A 76 -1.59 -5.30 10.35
CA TRP A 76 -2.46 -4.28 10.92
C TRP A 76 -3.51 -4.87 11.85
N GLN A 77 -4.09 -4.04 12.69
CA GLN A 77 -5.18 -4.43 13.59
C GLN A 77 -6.12 -3.26 13.87
N PHE A 78 -7.30 -3.58 14.39
CA PHE A 78 -8.20 -2.57 14.92
C PHE A 78 -7.70 -2.05 16.26
N ASP A 79 -7.86 -0.74 16.49
CA ASP A 79 -7.60 -0.04 17.74
C ASP A 79 -8.77 0.91 18.00
N GLY A 80 -9.86 0.38 18.56
CA GLY A 80 -11.10 1.09 18.76
C GLY A 80 -11.76 1.54 17.45
N SER A 81 -11.89 2.84 17.25
CA SER A 81 -12.38 3.43 16.00
C SER A 81 -11.31 3.51 14.91
N ASP A 82 -10.05 3.31 15.28
CA ASP A 82 -8.90 3.46 14.41
C ASP A 82 -8.40 2.11 13.89
N LEU A 83 -7.51 2.20 12.92
CA LEU A 83 -6.74 1.09 12.42
C LEU A 83 -5.26 1.42 12.57
N VAL A 84 -4.48 0.53 13.17
CA VAL A 84 -3.03 0.68 13.30
C VAL A 84 -2.31 -0.36 12.48
N ALA A 85 -1.20 0.02 11.86
CA ALA A 85 -0.45 -0.85 10.96
C ALA A 85 1.05 -0.63 11.06
N VAL A 86 1.80 -1.68 10.78
CA VAL A 86 3.23 -1.60 10.45
C VAL A 86 3.42 -1.95 8.99
N CYS A 87 4.28 -1.21 8.31
CA CYS A 87 4.50 -1.35 6.88
C CYS A 87 5.98 -1.39 6.57
N ARG A 88 6.42 -2.40 5.82
CA ARG A 88 7.74 -2.41 5.20
C ARG A 88 7.71 -1.41 4.04
N MET A 89 8.54 -0.38 4.15
CA MET A 89 8.54 0.72 3.19
C MET A 89 9.90 0.81 2.48
N ALA A 90 9.85 0.94 1.16
CA ALA A 90 10.98 1.41 0.37
C ALA A 90 10.75 2.89 0.06
N CYS A 91 11.70 3.75 0.40
CA CYS A 91 11.67 5.15 0.01
C CYS A 91 13.09 5.77 0.04
N PRO A 92 13.33 6.82 -0.75
CA PRO A 92 14.55 7.60 -0.66
C PRO A 92 14.73 8.21 0.74
N GLU A 93 15.96 8.18 1.26
CA GLU A 93 16.33 8.78 2.53
C GLU A 93 17.67 9.51 2.42
N ARG A 94 18.12 10.18 3.50
CA ARG A 94 19.38 10.95 3.51
C ARG A 94 20.62 10.15 3.07
N ARG A 95 20.62 8.82 3.27
CA ARG A 95 21.72 7.93 2.90
C ARG A 95 21.66 7.45 1.46
N GLY A 96 20.59 7.79 0.72
CA GLY A 96 20.41 7.42 -0.68
C GLY A 96 19.11 6.72 -0.98
N LEU A 97 19.05 6.11 -2.16
CA LEU A 97 17.89 5.36 -2.63
C LEU A 97 17.92 3.92 -2.09
N PRO A 98 16.76 3.30 -1.85
CA PRO A 98 16.70 1.84 -1.78
C PRO A 98 17.12 1.25 -3.13
N TYR A 99 17.49 -0.02 -3.15
CA TYR A 99 17.86 -0.68 -4.43
C TYR A 99 16.72 -0.62 -5.44
N ARG A 100 15.49 -0.88 -4.98
CA ARG A 100 14.25 -0.78 -5.77
C ARG A 100 13.04 -0.78 -4.82
N GLN A 101 11.85 -0.59 -5.36
CA GLN A 101 10.58 -0.54 -4.61
C GLN A 101 10.28 -1.76 -3.73
N HIS A 102 10.81 -2.93 -4.09
CA HIS A 102 10.64 -4.15 -3.30
C HIS A 102 11.54 -4.21 -2.06
N ASP A 103 12.72 -3.62 -2.12
CA ASP A 103 13.72 -3.73 -1.07
C ASP A 103 13.52 -2.66 -0.02
N ALA A 104 12.77 -2.99 1.02
CA ALA A 104 12.44 -2.09 2.09
C ALA A 104 13.68 -1.64 2.88
N ASN A 105 13.79 -0.34 3.12
CA ASN A 105 14.82 0.29 3.95
C ASN A 105 14.25 0.93 5.23
N ILE A 106 12.91 0.98 5.36
CA ILE A 106 12.22 1.57 6.51
C ILE A 106 11.12 0.62 6.98
N LEU A 107 10.92 0.56 8.30
CA LEU A 107 9.72 0.01 8.92
C LEU A 107 8.93 1.18 9.50
N SER A 108 7.70 1.37 9.01
CA SER A 108 6.84 2.48 9.39
C SER A 108 5.65 2.03 10.22
N PHE A 109 5.26 2.85 11.19
CA PHE A 109 4.00 2.75 11.89
C PHE A 109 2.99 3.73 11.29
N LEU A 110 1.76 3.25 11.05
CA LEU A 110 0.67 4.03 10.51
C LEU A 110 -0.54 3.96 11.44
N ARG A 111 -1.25 5.09 11.58
CA ARG A 111 -2.56 5.14 12.21
C ARG A 111 -3.56 5.74 11.22
N ILE A 112 -4.65 5.05 10.99
CA ILE A 112 -5.77 5.49 10.17
C ILE A 112 -6.92 5.76 11.13
N ALA A 113 -7.12 7.04 11.48
CA ALA A 113 -8.13 7.44 12.44
C ALA A 113 -9.52 7.32 11.84
N ASP A 114 -10.48 6.87 12.66
CA ASP A 114 -11.91 6.77 12.32
C ASP A 114 -12.16 6.12 10.95
N PHE A 115 -11.50 4.99 10.71
CA PHE A 115 -11.42 4.38 9.38
C PHE A 115 -12.78 4.03 8.75
N ARG A 116 -13.82 3.91 9.55
CA ARG A 116 -15.17 3.58 9.06
C ARG A 116 -15.89 4.76 8.39
N ASN A 117 -15.44 6.00 8.70
CA ASN A 117 -16.08 7.25 8.29
C ASN A 117 -15.21 8.14 7.38
N LEU A 118 -14.23 7.56 6.71
CA LEU A 118 -13.31 8.32 5.83
C LEU A 118 -13.96 8.78 4.53
#